data_bb02e8c4fc027995e1b3fd7afb651a6b
#
_entry.id   bb02e8c4fc027995e1b3fd7afb651a6b
#
_cell.length_a   1.000
_cell.length_b   1.000
_cell.length_c   1.000
_cell.angle_alpha   90.00
_cell.angle_beta   90.00
_cell.angle_gamma   90.00
#
_symmetry.space_group_name_H-M   'P 1'
#
loop_
_entity.id
_entity.type
_entity.pdbx_description
1 polymer ?
#
loop_
_entity_poly.entity_id
_entity_poly.type
_entity_poly.pdbx_seq_one_letter_code
_entity_poly.pdbx_strand_id
1 'polypeptide(L)'
;MPFIFNFDLNLDKEACFQYLNDIYDSIILKDIVQRNKIRDLELLKRVIFYVMANIGNTFSAQNITKFLKNEKRSASQETIYNYINYFKTACLIHLVQREDVVGKKVLNFQEKMYLTDHGIREAIYGNNQRDINQILENIVYMELLRRDYKINVGKIGTKEVNFVAKKGSEKIYVQVSYLLASQETIEREFSVLEKIPDNYPKYVVTMDEFNMSRNGIKHMNIRDFLLKDEYN
;
A
#
# COMPACT_ATOMS: atom_id res chain seq x y z
N MET A 1 -2.19 14.77 -4.05
CA MET A 1 -1.37 14.56 -5.26
C MET A 1 -0.05 13.99 -4.81
N PRO A 2 0.42 12.87 -5.35
CA PRO A 2 1.73 12.35 -4.97
C PRO A 2 2.81 13.35 -5.40
N PHE A 3 3.83 13.51 -4.55
CA PHE A 3 4.95 14.45 -4.76
C PHE A 3 5.89 14.04 -5.91
N ILE A 4 5.57 12.95 -6.64
CA ILE A 4 6.32 12.43 -7.80
C ILE A 4 6.41 13.44 -8.97
N PHE A 5 5.65 14.54 -8.95
CA PHE A 5 5.63 15.54 -10.03
C PHE A 5 6.92 16.33 -10.23
N ASN A 6 7.92 16.17 -9.36
CA ASN A 6 9.17 16.92 -9.54
C ASN A 6 10.14 16.32 -10.56
N PHE A 7 9.82 15.18 -11.18
CA PHE A 7 10.60 14.74 -12.35
C PHE A 7 10.53 15.72 -13.53
N ASP A 8 9.46 16.53 -13.62
CA ASP A 8 9.35 17.59 -14.61
C ASP A 8 10.21 18.83 -14.31
N LEU A 9 10.81 18.93 -13.12
CA LEU A 9 11.63 20.06 -12.72
C LEU A 9 13.12 19.90 -13.07
N ASN A 10 13.49 18.90 -13.89
CA ASN A 10 14.89 18.60 -14.26
C ASN A 10 15.85 18.48 -13.05
N LEU A 11 15.35 18.06 -11.90
CA LEU A 11 16.19 17.75 -10.75
C LEU A 11 16.93 16.44 -10.98
N ASP A 12 18.20 16.39 -10.63
CA ASP A 12 18.91 15.13 -10.54
C ASP A 12 18.35 14.26 -9.39
N LYS A 13 18.75 13.00 -9.35
CA LYS A 13 18.25 12.03 -8.36
C LYS A 13 18.55 12.45 -6.93
N GLU A 14 19.71 13.05 -6.69
CA GLU A 14 20.16 13.49 -5.37
C GLU A 14 19.31 14.68 -4.87
N ALA A 15 19.08 15.67 -5.73
CA ALA A 15 18.21 16.80 -5.43
C ALA A 15 16.75 16.36 -5.17
N CYS A 16 16.24 15.35 -5.92
CA CYS A 16 14.92 14.76 -5.66
C CYS A 16 14.86 14.11 -4.27
N PHE A 17 15.88 13.35 -3.88
CA PHE A 17 15.92 12.72 -2.57
C PHE A 17 16.04 13.74 -1.44
N GLN A 18 16.87 14.80 -1.61
CA GLN A 18 16.95 15.87 -0.65
C GLN A 18 15.59 16.55 -0.44
N TYR A 19 14.90 16.87 -1.51
CA TYR A 19 13.55 17.45 -1.46
C TYR A 19 12.54 16.55 -0.73
N LEU A 20 12.55 15.24 -0.99
CA LEU A 20 11.68 14.29 -0.31
C LEU A 20 12.00 14.14 1.18
N ASN A 21 13.30 14.20 1.55
CA ASN A 21 13.74 14.23 2.94
C ASN A 21 13.23 15.51 3.65
N ASP A 22 13.34 16.67 3.01
CA ASP A 22 12.88 17.95 3.59
C ASP A 22 11.36 17.95 3.82
N ILE A 23 10.59 17.36 2.88
CA ILE A 23 9.13 17.16 3.04
C ILE A 23 8.86 16.23 4.23
N TYR A 24 9.54 15.09 4.28
CA TYR A 24 9.38 14.13 5.37
C TYR A 24 9.68 14.77 6.73
N ASP A 25 10.81 15.46 6.86
CA ASP A 25 11.19 16.14 8.10
C ASP A 25 10.17 17.22 8.48
N SER A 26 9.63 17.96 7.51
CA SER A 26 8.57 18.94 7.76
C SER A 26 7.30 18.28 8.30
N ILE A 27 6.84 17.18 7.71
CA ILE A 27 5.69 16.41 8.18
C ILE A 27 5.93 15.89 9.59
N ILE A 28 7.10 15.29 9.85
CA ILE A 28 7.43 14.72 11.16
C ILE A 28 7.47 15.81 12.22
N LEU A 29 8.19 16.91 11.98
CA LEU A 29 8.39 17.95 12.99
C LEU A 29 7.13 18.78 13.22
N LYS A 30 6.46 19.24 12.16
CA LYS A 30 5.33 20.19 12.29
C LYS A 30 4.01 19.46 12.54
N ASP A 31 3.68 18.48 11.68
CA ASP A 31 2.35 17.87 11.70
C ASP A 31 2.22 16.76 12.74
N ILE A 32 3.31 16.11 13.10
CA ILE A 32 3.27 15.00 14.06
C ILE A 32 3.81 15.44 15.42
N VAL A 33 5.09 15.83 15.51
CA VAL A 33 5.75 16.07 16.79
C VAL A 33 5.19 17.31 17.51
N GLN A 34 5.12 18.44 16.83
CA GLN A 34 4.63 19.69 17.46
C GLN A 34 3.15 19.61 17.81
N ARG A 35 2.31 19.11 16.86
CA ARG A 35 0.87 19.02 17.06
C ARG A 35 0.48 18.07 18.19
N ASN A 36 1.21 16.95 18.34
CA ASN A 36 0.89 15.92 19.33
C ASN A 36 1.81 15.95 20.56
N LYS A 37 2.70 16.95 20.67
CA LYS A 37 3.63 17.14 21.80
C LYS A 37 4.46 15.88 22.10
N ILE A 38 4.95 15.21 21.06
CA ILE A 38 5.73 13.99 21.19
C ILE A 38 7.08 14.30 21.80
N ARG A 39 7.44 13.59 22.87
CA ARG A 39 8.72 13.76 23.58
C ARG A 39 9.79 12.81 23.10
N ASP A 40 9.42 11.57 22.77
CA ASP A 40 10.33 10.53 22.31
C ASP A 40 10.34 10.47 20.77
N LEU A 41 11.16 11.32 20.16
CA LEU A 41 11.33 11.39 18.71
C LEU A 41 11.98 10.13 18.16
N GLU A 42 12.89 9.52 18.90
CA GLU A 42 13.58 8.29 18.47
C GLU A 42 12.61 7.11 18.38
N LEU A 43 11.73 6.94 19.37
CA LEU A 43 10.68 5.92 19.32
C LEU A 43 9.75 6.16 18.13
N LEU A 44 9.34 7.41 17.88
CA LEU A 44 8.50 7.76 16.74
C LEU A 44 9.19 7.37 15.42
N LYS A 45 10.44 7.73 15.22
CA LYS A 45 11.24 7.39 14.03
C LYS A 45 11.35 5.88 13.84
N ARG A 46 11.52 5.10 14.91
CA ARG A 46 11.59 3.63 14.83
C ARG A 46 10.26 3.02 14.41
N VAL A 47 9.14 3.56 14.89
CA VAL A 47 7.80 3.11 14.46
C VAL A 47 7.56 3.44 13.00
N ILE A 48 7.93 4.63 12.54
CA ILE A 48 7.84 5.00 11.11
C ILE A 48 8.70 4.07 10.26
N PHE A 49 9.93 3.80 10.66
CA PHE A 49 10.81 2.88 9.95
C PHE A 49 10.19 1.48 9.81
N TYR A 50 9.59 0.96 10.89
CA TYR A 50 8.86 -0.29 10.85
C TYR A 50 7.69 -0.25 9.85
N VAL A 51 6.92 0.84 9.83
CA VAL A 51 5.81 1.04 8.89
C VAL A 51 6.31 1.01 7.44
N MET A 52 7.39 1.74 7.14
CA MET A 52 7.98 1.78 5.79
C MET A 52 8.51 0.41 5.34
N ALA A 53 9.04 -0.38 6.27
CA ALA A 53 9.50 -1.74 6.01
C ALA A 53 8.36 -2.74 5.78
N ASN A 54 7.13 -2.42 6.24
CA ASN A 54 6.00 -3.34 6.26
C ASN A 54 4.77 -2.83 5.49
N ILE A 55 4.97 -1.98 4.48
CA ILE A 55 3.88 -1.54 3.58
C ILE A 55 3.23 -2.76 2.91
N GLY A 56 1.93 -2.67 2.62
CA GLY A 56 1.18 -3.78 2.04
C GLY A 56 0.90 -4.94 3.01
N ASN A 57 1.47 -4.90 4.22
CA ASN A 57 1.22 -5.89 5.26
C ASN A 57 0.09 -5.47 6.20
N THR A 58 -0.51 -6.47 6.85
CA THR A 58 -1.53 -6.24 7.88
C THR A 58 -0.93 -5.50 9.07
N PHE A 59 -1.58 -4.43 9.50
CA PHE A 59 -1.21 -3.70 10.71
C PHE A 59 -1.39 -4.57 11.97
N SER A 60 -0.39 -4.53 12.85
CA SER A 60 -0.44 -5.15 14.17
C SER A 60 0.40 -4.36 15.17
N ALA A 61 -0.25 -3.70 16.12
CA ALA A 61 0.44 -3.00 17.20
C ALA A 61 1.32 -3.97 18.03
N GLN A 62 0.89 -5.23 18.19
CA GLN A 62 1.67 -6.26 18.87
C GLN A 62 2.98 -6.59 18.12
N ASN A 63 2.96 -6.65 16.79
CA ASN A 63 4.17 -6.91 16.02
C ASN A 63 5.14 -5.73 16.12
N ILE A 64 4.65 -4.50 16.12
CA ILE A 64 5.48 -3.30 16.32
C ILE A 64 6.11 -3.31 17.72
N THR A 65 5.33 -3.64 18.77
CA THR A 65 5.90 -3.71 20.13
C THR A 65 6.95 -4.82 20.27
N LYS A 66 6.77 -5.97 19.58
CA LYS A 66 7.79 -7.03 19.52
C LYS A 66 9.06 -6.57 18.82
N PHE A 67 8.92 -5.88 17.68
CA PHE A 67 10.06 -5.29 16.96
C PHE A 67 10.86 -4.34 17.85
N LEU A 68 10.17 -3.40 18.53
CA LEU A 68 10.82 -2.46 19.45
C LEU A 68 11.54 -3.16 20.62
N LYS A 69 10.94 -4.23 21.17
CA LYS A 69 11.60 -5.02 22.23
C LYS A 69 12.91 -5.65 21.77
N ASN A 70 12.98 -6.14 20.52
CA ASN A 70 14.22 -6.67 19.94
C ASN A 70 15.32 -5.61 19.87
N GLU A 71 14.93 -4.34 19.77
CA GLU A 71 15.84 -3.18 19.77
C GLU A 71 16.07 -2.61 21.19
N LYS A 72 15.68 -3.36 22.23
CA LYS A 72 15.77 -2.95 23.66
C LYS A 72 14.99 -1.67 23.96
N ARG A 73 13.91 -1.42 23.22
CA ARG A 73 12.95 -0.32 23.43
C ARG A 73 11.60 -0.88 23.85
N SER A 74 10.82 -0.06 24.51
CA SER A 74 9.46 -0.44 24.92
C SER A 74 8.45 0.63 24.56
N ALA A 75 7.28 0.20 24.09
CA ALA A 75 6.12 1.05 23.92
C ALA A 75 4.86 0.25 24.26
N SER A 76 3.85 0.91 24.80
CA SER A 76 2.53 0.30 24.96
C SER A 76 1.86 0.17 23.57
N GLN A 77 0.92 -0.78 23.44
CA GLN A 77 0.12 -0.87 22.22
C GLN A 77 -0.69 0.41 22.00
N GLU A 78 -1.15 1.06 23.05
CA GLU A 78 -1.85 2.35 23.00
C GLU A 78 -0.97 3.44 22.35
N THR A 79 0.30 3.53 22.75
CA THR A 79 1.27 4.44 22.14
C THR A 79 1.42 4.17 20.64
N ILE A 80 1.47 2.90 20.25
CA ILE A 80 1.56 2.52 18.82
C ILE A 80 0.30 2.94 18.07
N TYR A 81 -0.90 2.66 18.59
CA TYR A 81 -2.15 3.10 17.98
C TYR A 81 -2.20 4.63 17.81
N ASN A 82 -1.75 5.39 18.81
CA ASN A 82 -1.68 6.84 18.74
C ASN A 82 -0.73 7.29 17.63
N TYR A 83 0.47 6.72 17.53
CA TYR A 83 1.42 7.06 16.48
C TYR A 83 0.88 6.73 15.08
N ILE A 84 0.28 5.58 14.89
CA ILE A 84 -0.36 5.20 13.62
C ILE A 84 -1.48 6.19 13.26
N ASN A 85 -2.29 6.63 14.23
CA ASN A 85 -3.32 7.63 13.99
C ASN A 85 -2.72 9.01 13.63
N TYR A 86 -1.59 9.40 14.21
CA TYR A 86 -0.87 10.63 13.84
C TYR A 86 -0.33 10.54 12.41
N PHE A 87 0.24 9.39 12.02
CA PHE A 87 0.72 9.18 10.65
C PHE A 87 -0.43 9.25 9.63
N LYS A 88 -1.58 8.67 9.95
CA LYS A 88 -2.79 8.75 9.13
C LYS A 88 -3.29 10.20 9.02
N THR A 89 -3.36 10.94 10.14
CA THR A 89 -3.85 12.33 10.17
C THR A 89 -2.90 13.28 9.44
N ALA A 90 -1.60 13.02 9.47
CA ALA A 90 -0.58 13.75 8.71
C ALA A 90 -0.48 13.32 7.24
N CYS A 91 -1.40 12.47 6.77
CA CYS A 91 -1.43 11.95 5.41
C CYS A 91 -0.12 11.24 4.99
N LEU A 92 0.62 10.65 5.94
CA LEU A 92 1.82 9.87 5.63
C LEU A 92 1.46 8.43 5.22
N ILE A 93 0.39 7.88 5.83
CA ILE A 93 -0.09 6.53 5.55
C ILE A 93 -1.61 6.47 5.36
N HIS A 94 -2.04 5.41 4.71
CA HIS A 94 -3.43 4.98 4.65
C HIS A 94 -3.60 3.64 5.36
N LEU A 95 -4.71 3.50 6.11
CA LEU A 95 -5.17 2.23 6.66
C LEU A 95 -6.36 1.76 5.82
N VAL A 96 -6.22 0.63 5.18
CA VAL A 96 -7.21 0.07 4.26
C VAL A 96 -7.89 -1.13 4.90
N GLN A 97 -9.19 -1.00 5.10
CA GLN A 97 -10.02 -2.03 5.73
C GLN A 97 -10.16 -3.25 4.82
N ARG A 98 -10.45 -4.40 5.45
CA ARG A 98 -10.79 -5.62 4.72
C ARG A 98 -12.29 -5.69 4.46
N GLU A 99 -12.64 -6.33 3.35
CA GLU A 99 -14.02 -6.64 2.98
C GLU A 99 -14.14 -8.14 2.69
N ASP A 100 -15.10 -8.80 3.32
CA ASP A 100 -15.53 -10.14 2.90
C ASP A 100 -16.26 -9.99 1.55
N VAL A 101 -15.63 -10.47 0.47
CA VAL A 101 -16.14 -10.29 -0.90
C VAL A 101 -17.46 -11.04 -1.10
N VAL A 102 -17.62 -12.21 -0.49
CA VAL A 102 -18.83 -13.04 -0.60
C VAL A 102 -19.92 -12.53 0.35
N GLY A 103 -19.58 -12.28 1.60
CA GLY A 103 -20.49 -11.79 2.62
C GLY A 103 -20.81 -10.30 2.50
N LYS A 104 -20.09 -9.55 1.64
CA LYS A 104 -20.25 -8.10 1.41
C LYS A 104 -20.19 -7.28 2.69
N LYS A 105 -19.36 -7.68 3.66
CA LYS A 105 -19.20 -7.01 4.96
C LYS A 105 -17.80 -6.46 5.12
N VAL A 106 -17.70 -5.22 5.55
CA VAL A 106 -16.42 -4.63 5.98
C VAL A 106 -16.02 -5.25 7.31
N LEU A 107 -14.77 -5.68 7.40
CA LEU A 107 -14.19 -6.30 8.58
C LEU A 107 -13.45 -5.22 9.39
N ASN A 108 -13.78 -5.08 10.68
CA ASN A 108 -13.22 -4.03 11.53
C ASN A 108 -11.77 -4.28 11.99
N PHE A 109 -11.15 -5.37 11.56
CA PHE A 109 -9.80 -5.76 12.01
C PHE A 109 -8.92 -6.12 10.83
N GLN A 110 -7.61 -6.09 11.04
CA GLN A 110 -6.60 -6.49 10.06
C GLN A 110 -6.50 -5.53 8.85
N GLU A 111 -6.50 -4.23 9.12
CA GLU A 111 -6.23 -3.23 8.09
C GLU A 111 -4.82 -3.41 7.52
N LYS A 112 -4.64 -3.16 6.21
CA LYS A 112 -3.33 -3.03 5.58
C LYS A 112 -2.84 -1.59 5.58
N MET A 113 -1.54 -1.42 5.66
CA MET A 113 -0.90 -0.10 5.61
C MET A 113 -0.32 0.17 4.22
N TYR A 114 -0.63 1.35 3.68
CA TYR A 114 -0.03 1.86 2.45
C TYR A 114 0.53 3.26 2.70
N LEU A 115 1.58 3.64 1.99
CA LEU A 115 2.14 4.98 2.04
C LEU A 115 1.46 5.89 1.01
N THR A 116 1.33 7.15 1.36
CA THR A 116 0.82 8.18 0.44
C THR A 116 1.80 8.45 -0.69
N ASP A 117 3.09 8.33 -0.44
CA ASP A 117 4.15 8.55 -1.42
C ASP A 117 5.27 7.52 -1.27
N HIS A 118 5.52 6.77 -2.35
CA HIS A 118 6.59 5.78 -2.38
C HIS A 118 7.98 6.42 -2.46
N GLY A 119 8.10 7.61 -3.08
CA GLY A 119 9.35 8.33 -3.16
C GLY A 119 9.89 8.70 -1.77
N ILE A 120 9.02 9.10 -0.84
CA ILE A 120 9.40 9.33 0.57
C ILE A 120 9.97 8.04 1.20
N ARG A 121 9.34 6.88 0.94
CA ARG A 121 9.89 5.60 1.41
C ARG A 121 11.29 5.34 0.87
N GLU A 122 11.49 5.55 -0.42
CA GLU A 122 12.78 5.31 -1.07
C GLU A 122 13.87 6.24 -0.52
N ALA A 123 13.54 7.52 -0.28
CA ALA A 123 14.46 8.50 0.28
C ALA A 123 14.86 8.17 1.73
N ILE A 124 13.93 7.69 2.57
CA ILE A 124 14.14 7.50 4.01
C ILE A 124 14.58 6.07 4.35
N TYR A 125 13.93 5.07 3.75
CA TYR A 125 14.15 3.65 4.03
C TYR A 125 15.16 3.01 3.09
N GLY A 126 15.29 3.54 1.87
CA GLY A 126 16.13 3.01 0.80
C GLY A 126 15.42 1.98 -0.07
N ASN A 127 16.08 1.61 -1.16
CA ASN A 127 15.58 0.63 -2.11
C ASN A 127 15.97 -0.79 -1.68
N ASN A 128 14.97 -1.68 -1.64
CA ASN A 128 15.16 -3.10 -1.40
C ASN A 128 14.36 -3.89 -2.44
N GLN A 129 15.05 -4.59 -3.33
CA GLN A 129 14.41 -5.41 -4.38
C GLN A 129 13.50 -6.51 -3.83
N ARG A 130 13.71 -6.95 -2.58
CA ARG A 130 12.85 -7.95 -1.92
C ARG A 130 11.44 -7.44 -1.66
N ASP A 131 11.26 -6.12 -1.62
CA ASP A 131 9.98 -5.48 -1.33
C ASP A 131 9.20 -5.11 -2.60
N ILE A 132 9.65 -5.56 -3.78
CA ILE A 132 9.08 -5.11 -5.07
C ILE A 132 7.56 -5.40 -5.18
N ASN A 133 7.08 -6.53 -4.64
CA ASN A 133 5.65 -6.82 -4.64
C ASN A 133 4.85 -5.78 -3.83
N GLN A 134 5.32 -5.42 -2.64
CA GLN A 134 4.69 -4.42 -1.79
C GLN A 134 4.73 -3.02 -2.41
N ILE A 135 5.83 -2.70 -3.10
CA ILE A 135 5.99 -1.45 -3.85
C ILE A 135 4.95 -1.35 -4.96
N LEU A 136 4.82 -2.39 -5.79
CA LEU A 136 3.85 -2.43 -6.88
C LEU A 136 2.41 -2.37 -6.35
N GLU A 137 2.12 -3.10 -5.27
CA GLU A 137 0.82 -3.04 -4.61
C GLU A 137 0.50 -1.63 -4.12
N ASN A 138 1.47 -0.93 -3.50
CA ASN A 138 1.30 0.45 -3.07
C ASN A 138 1.09 1.42 -4.24
N ILE A 139 1.78 1.25 -5.36
CA ILE A 139 1.61 2.07 -6.57
C ILE A 139 0.20 1.89 -7.13
N VAL A 140 -0.27 0.65 -7.26
CA VAL A 140 -1.64 0.36 -7.74
C VAL A 140 -2.69 0.92 -6.78
N TYR A 141 -2.48 0.81 -5.46
CA TYR A 141 -3.35 1.43 -4.46
C TYR A 141 -3.48 2.94 -4.68
N MET A 142 -2.35 3.64 -4.82
CA MET A 142 -2.34 5.10 -5.03
C MET A 142 -2.99 5.50 -6.34
N GLU A 143 -2.82 4.72 -7.39
CA GLU A 143 -3.48 4.96 -8.68
C GLU A 143 -5.00 4.82 -8.58
N LEU A 144 -5.49 3.76 -7.94
CA LEU A 144 -6.92 3.58 -7.71
C LEU A 144 -7.50 4.71 -6.85
N LEU A 145 -6.76 5.15 -5.82
CA LEU A 145 -7.16 6.29 -4.98
C LEU A 145 -7.19 7.60 -5.77
N ARG A 146 -6.18 7.85 -6.65
CA ARG A 146 -6.13 9.02 -7.53
C ARG A 146 -7.34 9.10 -8.47
N ARG A 147 -7.89 7.96 -8.83
CA ARG A 147 -9.09 7.84 -9.68
C ARG A 147 -10.40 7.87 -8.88
N ASP A 148 -10.36 8.26 -7.61
CA ASP A 148 -11.51 8.38 -6.71
C ASP A 148 -12.21 7.04 -6.40
N TYR A 149 -11.51 5.90 -6.51
CA TYR A 149 -12.06 4.64 -6.03
C TYR A 149 -12.00 4.57 -4.49
N LYS A 150 -13.09 4.10 -3.89
CA LYS A 150 -13.08 3.61 -2.51
C LYS A 150 -12.54 2.19 -2.51
N ILE A 151 -11.47 1.97 -1.77
CA ILE A 151 -10.66 0.75 -1.85
C ILE A 151 -10.73 -0.03 -0.54
N ASN A 152 -10.98 -1.32 -0.64
CA ASN A 152 -10.83 -2.29 0.45
C ASN A 152 -9.92 -3.43 0.02
N VAL A 153 -9.31 -4.12 0.98
CA VAL A 153 -8.63 -5.41 0.74
C VAL A 153 -9.69 -6.51 0.74
N GLY A 154 -9.77 -7.29 -0.32
CA GLY A 154 -10.76 -8.36 -0.43
C GLY A 154 -10.34 -9.61 0.35
N LYS A 155 -11.30 -10.29 1.00
CA LYS A 155 -11.12 -11.58 1.64
C LYS A 155 -12.12 -12.58 1.08
N ILE A 156 -11.65 -13.76 0.67
CA ILE A 156 -12.46 -14.89 0.20
C ILE A 156 -12.01 -16.15 0.91
N GLY A 157 -12.75 -16.57 1.93
CA GLY A 157 -12.31 -17.64 2.83
C GLY A 157 -10.97 -17.29 3.49
N THR A 158 -9.92 -18.07 3.19
CA THR A 158 -8.55 -17.84 3.68
C THR A 158 -7.69 -17.03 2.72
N LYS A 159 -8.16 -16.79 1.48
CA LYS A 159 -7.40 -16.07 0.45
C LYS A 159 -7.71 -14.57 0.46
N GLU A 160 -6.74 -13.79 -0.02
CA GLU A 160 -6.82 -12.34 -0.14
C GLU A 160 -6.86 -11.93 -1.61
N VAL A 161 -7.69 -10.91 -1.91
CA VAL A 161 -7.62 -10.11 -3.14
C VAL A 161 -7.03 -8.76 -2.74
N ASN A 162 -5.95 -8.32 -3.41
CA ASN A 162 -5.27 -7.10 -3.00
C ASN A 162 -6.25 -5.93 -2.93
N PHE A 163 -7.07 -5.72 -3.96
CA PHE A 163 -8.03 -4.61 -3.97
C PHE A 163 -9.41 -4.98 -4.48
N VAL A 164 -10.41 -4.50 -3.75
CA VAL A 164 -11.80 -4.33 -4.18
C VAL A 164 -12.02 -2.83 -4.27
N ALA A 165 -12.08 -2.30 -5.50
CA ALA A 165 -12.18 -0.86 -5.74
C ALA A 165 -13.58 -0.52 -6.28
N LYS A 166 -14.26 0.47 -5.67
CA LYS A 166 -15.64 0.87 -5.96
C LYS A 166 -15.71 2.37 -6.23
N LYS A 167 -16.42 2.77 -7.29
CA LYS A 167 -16.70 4.17 -7.64
C LYS A 167 -18.11 4.28 -8.22
N GLY A 168 -19.03 4.88 -7.47
CA GLY A 168 -20.44 4.90 -7.86
C GLY A 168 -20.99 3.48 -8.03
N SER A 169 -21.48 3.15 -9.23
CA SER A 169 -21.95 1.81 -9.61
C SER A 169 -20.82 0.88 -10.11
N GLU A 170 -19.62 1.43 -10.38
CA GLU A 170 -18.49 0.67 -10.85
C GLU A 170 -17.82 -0.10 -9.71
N LYS A 171 -17.35 -1.28 -10.01
CA LYS A 171 -16.58 -2.13 -9.12
C LYS A 171 -15.56 -2.93 -9.92
N ILE A 172 -14.35 -2.98 -9.44
CA ILE A 172 -13.29 -3.80 -10.02
C ILE A 172 -12.56 -4.57 -8.93
N TYR A 173 -11.94 -5.67 -9.33
CA TYR A 173 -11.05 -6.46 -8.49
C TYR A 173 -9.65 -6.45 -9.09
N VAL A 174 -8.66 -6.20 -8.26
CA VAL A 174 -7.27 -6.12 -8.71
C VAL A 174 -6.39 -6.99 -7.82
N GLN A 175 -5.64 -7.87 -8.46
CA GLN A 175 -4.55 -8.64 -7.86
C GLN A 175 -3.23 -8.11 -8.41
N VAL A 176 -2.21 -7.98 -7.57
CA VAL A 176 -0.91 -7.41 -7.94
C VAL A 176 0.19 -8.40 -7.60
N SER A 177 1.07 -8.67 -8.56
CA SER A 177 2.27 -9.48 -8.36
C SER A 177 3.43 -8.90 -9.14
N TYR A 178 4.68 -9.20 -8.74
CA TYR A 178 5.85 -8.74 -9.49
C TYR A 178 5.90 -9.40 -10.86
N LEU A 179 6.03 -10.73 -10.88
CA LEU A 179 6.08 -11.55 -12.09
C LEU A 179 5.29 -12.84 -11.88
N LEU A 180 4.70 -13.34 -12.95
CA LEU A 180 4.05 -14.65 -13.04
C LEU A 180 5.07 -15.72 -13.47
N ALA A 181 6.19 -15.80 -12.75
CA ALA A 181 7.38 -16.55 -13.14
C ALA A 181 7.21 -18.09 -13.11
N SER A 182 6.14 -18.61 -12.52
CA SER A 182 5.86 -20.05 -12.45
C SER A 182 4.37 -20.34 -12.56
N GLN A 183 4.04 -21.56 -12.99
CA GLN A 183 2.66 -22.02 -13.04
C GLN A 183 1.97 -21.92 -11.67
N GLU A 184 2.69 -22.22 -10.59
CA GLU A 184 2.18 -22.09 -9.22
C GLU A 184 1.81 -20.64 -8.88
N THR A 185 2.65 -19.67 -9.27
CA THR A 185 2.35 -18.24 -9.09
C THR A 185 1.14 -17.83 -9.91
N ILE A 186 1.07 -18.24 -11.18
CA ILE A 186 -0.10 -17.97 -12.04
C ILE A 186 -1.38 -18.49 -11.38
N GLU A 187 -1.40 -19.75 -10.96
CA GLU A 187 -2.57 -20.36 -10.30
C GLU A 187 -2.93 -19.64 -8.99
N ARG A 188 -1.95 -19.25 -8.21
CA ARG A 188 -2.18 -18.52 -6.97
C ARG A 188 -2.89 -17.18 -7.23
N GLU A 189 -2.39 -16.38 -8.19
CA GLU A 189 -2.91 -15.03 -8.45
C GLU A 189 -4.27 -15.04 -9.15
N PHE A 190 -4.47 -15.94 -10.10
CA PHE A 190 -5.74 -16.03 -10.84
C PHE A 190 -6.84 -16.73 -10.05
N SER A 191 -6.52 -17.83 -9.36
CA SER A 191 -7.54 -18.69 -8.71
C SER A 191 -8.33 -17.96 -7.61
N VAL A 192 -7.81 -16.91 -7.02
CA VAL A 192 -8.55 -16.12 -6.04
C VAL A 192 -9.63 -15.28 -6.72
N LEU A 193 -9.32 -14.69 -7.87
CA LEU A 193 -10.28 -13.92 -8.67
C LEU A 193 -11.34 -14.79 -9.34
N GLU A 194 -10.98 -16.00 -9.75
CA GLU A 194 -11.92 -16.99 -10.32
C GLU A 194 -13.01 -17.41 -9.32
N LYS A 195 -12.73 -17.35 -8.02
CA LYS A 195 -13.69 -17.67 -6.95
C LYS A 195 -14.72 -16.57 -6.67
N ILE A 196 -14.54 -15.38 -7.27
CA ILE A 196 -15.49 -14.28 -7.10
C ILE A 196 -16.71 -14.54 -7.99
N PRO A 197 -17.93 -14.67 -7.42
CA PRO A 197 -19.09 -15.17 -8.17
C PRO A 197 -19.77 -14.08 -9.03
N ASP A 198 -19.30 -12.84 -8.98
CA ASP A 198 -19.88 -11.74 -9.76
C ASP A 198 -19.08 -11.48 -11.05
N ASN A 199 -19.69 -10.71 -11.97
CA ASN A 199 -19.16 -10.43 -13.31
C ASN A 199 -18.46 -9.08 -13.42
N TYR A 200 -18.12 -8.42 -12.31
CA TYR A 200 -17.34 -7.18 -12.37
C TYR A 200 -15.93 -7.44 -12.91
N PRO A 201 -15.32 -6.46 -13.59
CA PRO A 201 -13.98 -6.60 -14.16
C PRO A 201 -12.95 -7.04 -13.10
N LYS A 202 -12.11 -7.99 -13.51
CA LYS A 202 -11.05 -8.58 -12.69
C LYS A 202 -9.72 -8.42 -13.40
N TYR A 203 -8.71 -7.94 -12.67
CA TYR A 203 -7.38 -7.66 -13.19
C TYR A 203 -6.31 -8.37 -12.38
N VAL A 204 -5.33 -8.95 -13.09
CA VAL A 204 -4.03 -9.33 -12.54
C VAL A 204 -3.03 -8.35 -13.13
N VAL A 205 -2.37 -7.55 -12.28
CA VAL A 205 -1.42 -6.50 -12.67
C VAL A 205 -0.02 -6.94 -12.29
N THR A 206 0.90 -6.94 -13.24
CA THR A 206 2.29 -7.41 -13.04
C THR A 206 3.29 -6.58 -13.84
N MET A 207 4.57 -6.94 -13.77
CA MET A 207 5.62 -6.40 -14.64
C MET A 207 5.85 -7.24 -15.91
N ASP A 208 5.12 -8.36 -16.08
CA ASP A 208 5.25 -9.18 -17.28
C ASP A 208 4.79 -8.42 -18.53
N GLU A 209 5.53 -8.60 -19.63
CA GLU A 209 5.24 -7.98 -20.93
C GLU A 209 4.24 -8.80 -21.77
N PHE A 210 4.05 -10.09 -21.45
CA PHE A 210 3.18 -10.99 -22.19
C PHE A 210 1.78 -11.05 -21.57
N ASN A 211 0.76 -11.04 -22.43
CA ASN A 211 -0.63 -11.16 -21.97
C ASN A 211 -0.94 -12.61 -21.55
N MET A 212 -1.31 -12.78 -20.29
CA MET A 212 -1.69 -14.06 -19.69
C MET A 212 -3.17 -14.08 -19.26
N SER A 213 -4.02 -13.24 -19.86
CA SER A 213 -5.46 -13.18 -19.57
C SER A 213 -6.13 -14.54 -19.74
N ARG A 214 -6.99 -14.91 -18.79
CA ARG A 214 -7.73 -16.19 -18.84
C ARG A 214 -9.07 -16.09 -18.09
N ASN A 215 -10.04 -16.90 -18.49
CA ASN A 215 -11.32 -17.05 -17.79
C ASN A 215 -12.03 -15.72 -17.49
N GLY A 216 -11.94 -14.72 -18.41
CA GLY A 216 -12.52 -13.38 -18.22
C GLY A 216 -11.74 -12.46 -17.27
N ILE A 217 -10.61 -12.92 -16.73
CA ILE A 217 -9.68 -12.12 -15.93
C ILE A 217 -8.64 -11.51 -16.86
N LYS A 218 -8.53 -10.18 -16.85
CA LYS A 218 -7.59 -9.43 -17.68
C LYS A 218 -6.23 -9.39 -16.99
N HIS A 219 -5.17 -9.80 -17.69
CA HIS A 219 -3.80 -9.58 -17.28
C HIS A 219 -3.26 -8.31 -17.93
N MET A 220 -2.57 -7.47 -17.18
CA MET A 220 -2.00 -6.22 -17.69
C MET A 220 -0.62 -5.97 -17.08
N ASN A 221 0.30 -5.45 -17.91
CA ASN A 221 1.50 -4.82 -17.38
C ASN A 221 1.12 -3.58 -16.54
N ILE A 222 1.83 -3.34 -15.44
CA ILE A 222 1.53 -2.21 -14.54
C ILE A 222 1.55 -0.86 -15.26
N ARG A 223 2.48 -0.65 -16.21
CA ARG A 223 2.53 0.59 -17.00
C ARG A 223 1.22 0.80 -17.77
N ASP A 224 0.72 -0.25 -18.42
CA ASP A 224 -0.51 -0.17 -19.19
C ASP A 224 -1.73 0.02 -18.28
N PHE A 225 -1.71 -0.58 -17.09
CA PHE A 225 -2.73 -0.37 -16.07
C PHE A 225 -2.77 1.10 -15.61
N LEU A 226 -1.61 1.72 -15.34
CA LEU A 226 -1.52 3.11 -14.90
C LEU A 226 -1.93 4.11 -16.00
N LEU A 227 -1.68 3.80 -17.27
CA LEU A 227 -1.99 4.66 -18.42
C LEU A 227 -3.40 4.44 -18.99
N LYS A 228 -4.10 3.41 -18.57
CA LYS A 228 -5.46 3.11 -19.04
C LYS A 228 -6.45 4.19 -18.59
N ASP A 229 -7.30 4.67 -19.49
CA ASP A 229 -8.28 5.72 -19.17
C ASP A 229 -9.38 5.22 -18.24
N GLU A 230 -9.96 4.05 -18.50
CA GLU A 230 -11.06 3.47 -17.75
C GLU A 230 -10.88 1.97 -17.52
N TYR A 231 -11.36 1.46 -16.39
CA TYR A 231 -11.33 0.04 -16.03
C TYR A 231 -12.69 -0.62 -16.28
N ASN A 232 -12.93 -0.97 -17.55
CA ASN A 232 -14.17 -1.62 -18.00
C ASN A 232 -14.00 -3.12 -18.22
#